data_a5d76a1a10ae3a9d23391234000e2542
#
_entry.id   a5d76a1a10ae3a9d23391234000e2542
#
_cell.length_a   1.000
_cell.length_b   1.000
_cell.length_c   1.000
_cell.angle_alpha   90.00
_cell.angle_beta   90.00
_cell.angle_gamma   90.00
#
_symmetry.space_group_name_H-M   'P 1'
#
loop_
_entity.id
_entity.type
_entity.pdbx_description
1 polymer ?
#
loop_
_entity_poly.entity_id
_entity_poly.type
_entity_poly.pdbx_seq_one_letter_code
_entity_poly.pdbx_strand_id
1 'polypeptide(L)'
;MENKLKIIFLDRNTVGPFELKDIFSKYGEYTEFNLTNDDDVASYLKDYDVVILNRIKLGKKEFEQAKHLKLVLLTGTGFNHIDLVAAKEHGVSIANVAGYSTNSVSQLTMTFLLNELTKVEKLSQKVKENKWNELSINMDNYYHVDTEDKILGILGYGNIGQKVAEYAESFGMKVMVAKIPGRKYTDNSDNRYDLDEVLEKCDIFSIHAPLTDLTKDLINLDRMKKMKKSAIILNLGRGPIINEDDLYYALKNNIIASAATDVMTTEPPKNDCKLLELDNFTVTPHLAWKSQKSLERLFAAIENNLNLFLENKLIGVESK
;
A
#
# COMPACT_ATOMS: atom_id res chain seq x y z
N MET A 1 -37.21 16.57 -15.94
CA MET A 1 -36.55 16.48 -14.62
C MET A 1 -35.41 15.53 -14.80
N GLU A 2 -34.18 16.04 -14.82
CA GLU A 2 -33.00 15.17 -14.82
C GLU A 2 -33.06 14.28 -13.58
N ASN A 3 -33.00 12.96 -13.78
CA ASN A 3 -32.98 12.02 -12.66
C ASN A 3 -31.70 12.28 -11.86
N LYS A 4 -31.83 12.86 -10.67
CA LYS A 4 -30.72 13.08 -9.75
C LYS A 4 -30.13 11.71 -9.38
N LEU A 5 -28.81 11.59 -9.44
CA LEU A 5 -28.11 10.37 -9.04
C LEU A 5 -28.35 10.06 -7.57
N LYS A 6 -28.40 8.77 -7.24
CA LYS A 6 -28.31 8.28 -5.87
C LYS A 6 -26.90 7.75 -5.63
N ILE A 7 -26.17 8.41 -4.73
CA ILE A 7 -24.76 8.15 -4.44
C ILE A 7 -24.64 7.67 -2.99
N ILE A 8 -23.94 6.57 -2.76
CA ILE A 8 -23.66 6.04 -1.43
C ILE A 8 -22.18 5.84 -1.19
N PHE A 9 -21.70 6.19 0.02
CA PHE A 9 -20.37 5.84 0.49
C PHE A 9 -20.49 4.82 1.64
N LEU A 10 -19.92 3.63 1.46
CA LEU A 10 -20.19 2.49 2.34
C LEU A 10 -19.25 2.39 3.56
N ASP A 11 -18.04 2.95 3.51
CA ASP A 11 -17.03 2.81 4.56
C ASP A 11 -16.28 4.13 4.80
N ARG A 12 -17.05 5.19 5.04
CA ARG A 12 -16.62 6.59 5.16
C ARG A 12 -15.47 6.80 6.16
N ASN A 13 -15.50 6.12 7.31
CA ASN A 13 -14.50 6.28 8.36
C ASN A 13 -13.10 5.81 7.96
N THR A 14 -12.99 5.02 6.89
CA THR A 14 -11.70 4.49 6.42
C THR A 14 -10.81 5.54 5.76
N VAL A 15 -11.40 6.66 5.29
CA VAL A 15 -10.69 7.68 4.48
C VAL A 15 -10.39 8.99 5.22
N GLY A 16 -10.79 9.14 6.50
CA GLY A 16 -10.45 10.30 7.32
C GLY A 16 -11.49 11.44 7.30
N PRO A 17 -11.24 12.54 8.00
CA PRO A 17 -12.22 13.57 8.35
C PRO A 17 -12.42 14.60 7.24
N PHE A 18 -12.79 14.19 6.03
CA PHE A 18 -13.10 15.10 4.93
C PHE A 18 -14.62 15.31 4.80
N GLU A 19 -15.06 16.56 4.57
CA GLU A 19 -16.46 16.88 4.28
C GLU A 19 -16.78 16.53 2.82
N LEU A 20 -17.36 15.35 2.60
CA LEU A 20 -17.64 14.83 1.26
C LEU A 20 -19.04 15.20 0.77
N LYS A 21 -19.95 15.53 1.69
CA LYS A 21 -21.32 15.87 1.37
C LYS A 21 -21.40 17.04 0.39
N ASP A 22 -20.60 18.10 0.60
CA ASP A 22 -20.61 19.27 -0.28
C ASP A 22 -20.08 18.95 -1.68
N ILE A 23 -19.19 17.96 -1.80
CA ILE A 23 -18.64 17.51 -3.09
C ILE A 23 -19.71 16.74 -3.88
N PHE A 24 -20.37 15.77 -3.26
CA PHE A 24 -21.22 14.82 -3.98
C PHE A 24 -22.70 15.22 -4.04
N SER A 25 -23.22 16.04 -3.11
CA SER A 25 -24.63 16.47 -3.12
C SER A 25 -25.01 17.33 -4.33
N LYS A 26 -24.04 17.93 -5.01
CA LYS A 26 -24.30 18.68 -6.25
C LYS A 26 -24.69 17.80 -7.45
N TYR A 27 -24.37 16.50 -7.37
CA TYR A 27 -24.70 15.51 -8.41
C TYR A 27 -26.01 14.77 -8.13
N GLY A 28 -26.47 14.76 -6.87
CA GLY A 28 -27.70 14.07 -6.51
C GLY A 28 -27.90 13.88 -5.02
N GLU A 29 -28.63 12.82 -4.67
CA GLU A 29 -28.83 12.41 -3.28
C GLU A 29 -27.58 11.67 -2.80
N TYR A 30 -26.89 12.21 -1.78
CA TYR A 30 -25.70 11.61 -1.20
C TYR A 30 -25.97 11.07 0.20
N THR A 31 -25.64 9.80 0.40
CA THR A 31 -25.71 9.09 1.67
C THR A 31 -24.35 8.50 2.02
N GLU A 32 -23.97 8.51 3.30
CA GLU A 32 -22.75 7.89 3.75
C GLU A 32 -22.95 7.05 5.02
N PHE A 33 -22.27 5.92 5.08
CA PHE A 33 -22.18 5.07 6.25
C PHE A 33 -20.75 5.07 6.78
N ASN A 34 -20.60 5.14 8.10
CA ASN A 34 -19.29 5.10 8.74
C ASN A 34 -18.57 3.79 8.44
N LEU A 35 -19.26 2.67 8.62
CA LEU A 35 -18.84 1.32 8.27
C LEU A 35 -20.08 0.52 7.89
N THR A 36 -19.93 -0.36 6.90
CA THR A 36 -20.99 -1.28 6.47
C THR A 36 -20.50 -2.70 6.70
N ASN A 37 -21.36 -3.56 7.24
CA ASN A 37 -21.07 -4.99 7.35
C ASN A 37 -21.17 -5.64 5.96
N ASP A 38 -20.32 -6.63 5.68
CA ASP A 38 -20.28 -7.32 4.39
C ASP A 38 -21.65 -7.91 4.01
N ASP A 39 -22.42 -8.42 4.98
CA ASP A 39 -23.76 -9.02 4.74
C ASP A 39 -24.80 -7.99 4.31
N ASP A 40 -24.64 -6.72 4.66
CA ASP A 40 -25.60 -5.65 4.37
C ASP A 40 -25.31 -4.96 3.03
N VAL A 41 -24.11 -5.08 2.49
CA VAL A 41 -23.64 -4.38 1.27
C VAL A 41 -24.62 -4.56 0.10
N ALA A 42 -24.96 -5.80 -0.22
CA ALA A 42 -25.85 -6.10 -1.34
C ALA A 42 -27.25 -5.47 -1.18
N SER A 43 -27.75 -5.34 0.05
CA SER A 43 -29.04 -4.72 0.32
C SER A 43 -29.03 -3.21 0.10
N TYR A 44 -27.94 -2.54 0.48
CA TYR A 44 -27.77 -1.10 0.27
C TYR A 44 -27.60 -0.73 -1.21
N LEU A 45 -26.90 -1.56 -2.00
CA LEU A 45 -26.63 -1.26 -3.41
C LEU A 45 -27.87 -1.30 -4.32
N LYS A 46 -29.00 -1.87 -3.88
CA LYS A 46 -30.21 -2.03 -4.70
C LYS A 46 -30.77 -0.73 -5.27
N ASP A 47 -30.66 0.36 -4.52
CA ASP A 47 -31.33 1.62 -4.79
C ASP A 47 -30.39 2.75 -5.25
N TYR A 48 -29.08 2.45 -5.44
CA TYR A 48 -28.08 3.47 -5.75
C TYR A 48 -27.50 3.30 -7.15
N ASP A 49 -27.24 4.45 -7.81
CA ASP A 49 -26.60 4.53 -9.12
C ASP A 49 -25.07 4.50 -9.03
N VAL A 50 -24.52 5.06 -7.94
CA VAL A 50 -23.08 5.22 -7.73
C VAL A 50 -22.72 4.78 -6.31
N VAL A 51 -21.71 3.93 -6.18
CA VAL A 51 -21.13 3.57 -4.90
C VAL A 51 -19.68 4.08 -4.80
N ILE A 52 -19.33 4.66 -3.65
CA ILE A 52 -17.97 5.01 -3.26
C ILE A 52 -17.57 4.03 -2.16
N LEU A 53 -16.38 3.45 -2.26
CA LEU A 53 -15.88 2.52 -1.25
C LEU A 53 -14.35 2.46 -1.23
N ASN A 54 -13.80 1.99 -0.10
CA ASN A 54 -12.36 1.82 0.11
C ASN A 54 -11.97 0.33 0.25
N ARG A 55 -12.57 -0.38 1.21
CA ARG A 55 -12.15 -1.75 1.59
C ARG A 55 -13.22 -2.81 1.36
N ILE A 56 -14.45 -2.40 1.14
CA ILE A 56 -15.59 -3.31 0.98
C ILE A 56 -15.40 -4.14 -0.29
N LYS A 57 -15.67 -5.44 -0.17
CA LYS A 57 -15.59 -6.39 -1.30
C LYS A 57 -16.89 -6.35 -2.09
N LEU A 58 -16.78 -6.26 -3.41
CA LEU A 58 -17.90 -6.47 -4.31
C LEU A 58 -17.64 -7.68 -5.21
N GLY A 59 -18.38 -8.73 -4.97
CA GLY A 59 -18.35 -9.94 -5.76
C GLY A 59 -19.61 -10.09 -6.62
N LYS A 60 -19.79 -11.23 -7.24
CA LYS A 60 -20.92 -11.55 -8.11
C LYS A 60 -22.26 -11.32 -7.41
N LYS A 61 -22.41 -11.74 -6.14
CA LYS A 61 -23.65 -11.58 -5.33
C LYS A 61 -24.09 -10.12 -5.24
N GLU A 62 -23.14 -9.21 -5.00
CA GLU A 62 -23.39 -7.78 -4.84
C GLU A 62 -23.85 -7.16 -6.17
N PHE A 63 -23.17 -7.48 -7.28
CA PHE A 63 -23.55 -7.00 -8.61
C PHE A 63 -24.90 -7.55 -9.09
N GLU A 64 -25.20 -8.82 -8.83
CA GLU A 64 -26.50 -9.41 -9.18
C GLU A 64 -27.70 -8.70 -8.51
N GLN A 65 -27.50 -8.16 -7.31
CA GLN A 65 -28.55 -7.46 -6.56
C GLN A 65 -28.60 -5.96 -6.86
N ALA A 66 -27.51 -5.36 -7.30
CA ALA A 66 -27.35 -3.93 -7.55
C ALA A 66 -27.88 -3.49 -8.93
N LYS A 67 -29.16 -3.69 -9.22
CA LYS A 67 -29.76 -3.49 -10.56
C LYS A 67 -29.69 -2.07 -11.10
N HIS A 68 -29.53 -1.07 -10.25
CA HIS A 68 -29.45 0.35 -10.62
C HIS A 68 -28.01 0.86 -10.64
N LEU A 69 -27.07 0.07 -10.11
CA LEU A 69 -25.65 0.49 -10.00
C LEU A 69 -25.03 0.62 -11.39
N LYS A 70 -24.40 1.74 -11.63
CA LYS A 70 -23.73 2.09 -12.90
C LYS A 70 -22.23 2.35 -12.73
N LEU A 71 -21.82 2.78 -11.52
CA LEU A 71 -20.45 3.22 -11.26
C LEU A 71 -20.00 2.86 -9.84
N VAL A 72 -18.81 2.28 -9.75
CA VAL A 72 -18.08 2.11 -8.51
C VAL A 72 -16.85 3.04 -8.52
N LEU A 73 -16.76 3.92 -7.53
CA LEU A 73 -15.65 4.83 -7.31
C LEU A 73 -14.79 4.32 -6.16
N LEU A 74 -13.57 3.87 -6.46
CA LEU A 74 -12.65 3.34 -5.47
C LEU A 74 -11.82 4.46 -4.86
N THR A 75 -11.75 4.52 -3.53
CA THR A 75 -10.91 5.49 -2.83
C THR A 75 -9.46 5.02 -2.70
N GLY A 76 -8.92 4.50 -3.80
CA GLY A 76 -7.56 3.98 -3.84
C GLY A 76 -7.12 3.51 -5.22
N THR A 77 -5.88 3.04 -5.29
CA THR A 77 -5.29 2.49 -6.53
C THR A 77 -5.63 1.01 -6.72
N GLY A 78 -5.67 0.24 -5.63
CA GLY A 78 -5.92 -1.21 -5.66
C GLY A 78 -7.40 -1.52 -5.89
N PHE A 79 -7.68 -2.56 -6.68
CA PHE A 79 -9.04 -3.03 -6.99
C PHE A 79 -9.19 -4.55 -6.83
N ASN A 80 -8.27 -5.21 -6.15
CA ASN A 80 -8.27 -6.66 -5.97
C ASN A 80 -9.48 -7.20 -5.18
N HIS A 81 -10.22 -6.33 -4.50
CA HIS A 81 -11.44 -6.64 -3.75
C HIS A 81 -12.72 -6.51 -4.59
N ILE A 82 -12.59 -6.21 -5.89
CA ILE A 82 -13.70 -6.06 -6.83
C ILE A 82 -13.65 -7.17 -7.87
N ASP A 83 -14.75 -7.87 -8.07
CA ASP A 83 -14.92 -8.81 -9.17
C ASP A 83 -15.18 -8.06 -10.48
N LEU A 84 -14.11 -7.82 -11.24
CA LEU A 84 -14.18 -7.06 -12.50
C LEU A 84 -14.98 -7.80 -13.59
N VAL A 85 -15.00 -9.14 -13.56
CA VAL A 85 -15.77 -9.93 -14.52
C VAL A 85 -17.27 -9.73 -14.27
N ALA A 86 -17.69 -9.87 -13.02
CA ALA A 86 -19.07 -9.64 -12.63
C ALA A 86 -19.50 -8.19 -12.87
N ALA A 87 -18.65 -7.20 -12.56
CA ALA A 87 -18.93 -5.79 -12.85
C ALA A 87 -19.22 -5.57 -14.34
N LYS A 88 -18.37 -6.12 -15.22
CA LYS A 88 -18.50 -6.01 -16.67
C LYS A 88 -19.78 -6.70 -17.18
N GLU A 89 -20.10 -7.91 -16.67
CA GLU A 89 -21.33 -8.64 -17.03
C GLU A 89 -22.59 -7.87 -16.66
N HIS A 90 -22.55 -7.05 -15.60
CA HIS A 90 -23.67 -6.22 -15.15
C HIS A 90 -23.64 -4.78 -15.68
N GLY A 91 -22.68 -4.45 -16.54
CA GLY A 91 -22.56 -3.11 -17.12
C GLY A 91 -22.16 -2.02 -16.14
N VAL A 92 -21.47 -2.37 -15.06
CA VAL A 92 -21.00 -1.45 -14.01
C VAL A 92 -19.57 -1.03 -14.29
N SER A 93 -19.34 0.28 -14.43
CA SER A 93 -17.99 0.84 -14.58
C SER A 93 -17.27 0.94 -13.23
N ILE A 94 -15.99 0.57 -13.22
CA ILE A 94 -15.14 0.63 -12.01
C ILE A 94 -14.05 1.68 -12.22
N ALA A 95 -14.01 2.72 -11.38
CA ALA A 95 -13.00 3.77 -11.44
C ALA A 95 -12.14 3.77 -10.18
N ASN A 96 -10.83 3.59 -10.36
CA ASN A 96 -9.83 3.73 -9.31
C ASN A 96 -9.06 5.06 -9.45
N VAL A 97 -8.23 5.37 -8.45
CA VAL A 97 -7.36 6.55 -8.49
C VAL A 97 -5.91 6.11 -8.35
N ALA A 98 -5.14 6.26 -9.42
CA ALA A 98 -3.71 5.98 -9.43
C ALA A 98 -2.88 7.25 -9.14
N GLY A 99 -1.73 7.09 -8.49
CA GLY A 99 -0.72 8.14 -8.33
C GLY A 99 -1.00 9.21 -7.27
N TYR A 100 -2.18 9.25 -6.66
CA TYR A 100 -2.55 10.26 -5.66
C TYR A 100 -1.67 10.23 -4.39
N SER A 101 -1.21 9.05 -4.00
CA SER A 101 -0.47 8.80 -2.77
C SER A 101 1.05 8.68 -2.95
N THR A 102 1.59 8.92 -4.16
CA THR A 102 3.02 8.73 -4.45
C THR A 102 3.92 9.37 -3.39
N ASN A 103 3.74 10.65 -3.11
CA ASN A 103 4.57 11.37 -2.14
C ASN A 103 4.39 10.84 -0.71
N SER A 104 3.14 10.50 -0.31
CA SER A 104 2.86 9.99 1.03
C SER A 104 3.53 8.64 1.29
N VAL A 105 3.38 7.71 0.34
CA VAL A 105 3.99 6.37 0.45
C VAL A 105 5.51 6.47 0.42
N SER A 106 6.07 7.30 -0.47
CA SER A 106 7.52 7.50 -0.54
C SER A 106 8.08 8.13 0.75
N GLN A 107 7.34 9.08 1.34
CA GLN A 107 7.71 9.68 2.63
C GLN A 107 7.74 8.64 3.75
N LEU A 108 6.71 7.79 3.88
CA LEU A 108 6.69 6.74 4.91
C LEU A 108 7.77 5.69 4.65
N THR A 109 8.08 5.37 3.38
CA THR A 109 9.20 4.48 3.04
C THR A 109 10.52 5.02 3.59
N MET A 110 10.80 6.30 3.38
CA MET A 110 12.00 6.94 3.93
C MET A 110 11.97 7.03 5.45
N THR A 111 10.79 7.25 6.05
CA THR A 111 10.63 7.22 7.51
C THR A 111 11.00 5.86 8.08
N PHE A 112 10.53 4.76 7.50
CA PHE A 112 10.91 3.42 7.90
C PHE A 112 12.41 3.19 7.71
N LEU A 113 12.94 3.52 6.53
CA LEU A 113 14.37 3.39 6.22
C LEU A 113 15.25 4.07 7.27
N LEU A 114 14.97 5.34 7.53
CA LEU A 114 15.75 6.13 8.48
C LEU A 114 15.56 5.63 9.92
N ASN A 115 14.35 5.25 10.32
CA ASN A 115 14.09 4.68 11.64
C ASN A 115 14.81 3.34 11.84
N GLU A 116 14.82 2.49 10.81
CA GLU A 116 15.53 1.20 10.88
C GLU A 116 17.06 1.37 10.97
N LEU A 117 17.63 2.42 10.38
CA LEU A 117 19.07 2.71 10.48
C LEU A 117 19.43 3.44 11.78
N THR A 118 18.58 4.36 12.26
CA THR A 118 18.88 5.21 13.42
C THR A 118 18.30 4.68 14.72
N LYS A 119 17.27 3.81 14.65
CA LYS A 119 16.54 3.27 15.80
C LYS A 119 15.94 4.35 16.71
N VAL A 120 15.60 5.52 16.14
CA VAL A 120 15.18 6.71 16.93
C VAL A 120 13.96 6.45 17.78
N GLU A 121 12.98 5.70 17.29
CA GLU A 121 11.77 5.35 18.05
C GLU A 121 12.12 4.50 19.27
N LYS A 122 12.87 3.41 19.08
CA LYS A 122 13.32 2.49 20.15
C LYS A 122 14.17 3.21 21.19
N LEU A 123 15.10 4.08 20.76
CA LEU A 123 15.95 4.86 21.65
C LEU A 123 15.12 5.87 22.45
N SER A 124 14.18 6.57 21.81
CA SER A 124 13.27 7.51 22.48
C SER A 124 12.45 6.83 23.56
N GLN A 125 11.93 5.62 23.27
CA GLN A 125 11.19 4.82 24.25
C GLN A 125 12.05 4.50 25.46
N LYS A 126 13.27 4.00 25.27
CA LYS A 126 14.20 3.67 26.36
C LYS A 126 14.57 4.88 27.22
N VAL A 127 14.75 6.07 26.61
CA VAL A 127 14.97 7.30 27.37
C VAL A 127 13.78 7.64 28.28
N LYS A 128 12.53 7.46 27.79
CA LYS A 128 11.31 7.63 28.60
C LYS A 128 11.20 6.61 29.74
N GLU A 129 11.87 5.46 29.63
CA GLU A 129 12.02 4.45 30.66
C GLU A 129 13.19 4.76 31.64
N ASN A 130 13.71 5.98 31.66
CA ASN A 130 14.84 6.45 32.48
C ASN A 130 16.19 5.76 32.20
N LYS A 131 16.40 5.24 30.98
CA LYS A 131 17.63 4.56 30.58
C LYS A 131 18.66 5.48 29.90
N TRP A 132 18.56 6.80 30.04
CA TRP A 132 19.49 7.75 29.42
C TRP A 132 20.96 7.43 29.73
N ASN A 133 21.29 7.28 31.02
CA ASN A 133 22.70 7.02 31.42
C ASN A 133 23.21 5.69 30.90
N GLU A 134 22.38 4.63 30.91
CA GLU A 134 22.74 3.33 30.35
C GLU A 134 23.07 3.45 28.87
N LEU A 135 22.26 4.15 28.09
CA LEU A 135 22.44 4.33 26.66
C LEU A 135 23.63 5.20 26.32
N SER A 136 23.92 6.26 27.10
CA SER A 136 25.01 7.20 26.83
C SER A 136 26.39 6.68 27.22
N ILE A 137 26.47 5.69 28.13
CA ILE A 137 27.72 5.10 28.60
C ILE A 137 28.08 3.83 27.82
N ASN A 138 27.10 3.01 27.44
CA ASN A 138 27.31 1.76 26.70
C ASN A 138 27.21 1.99 25.17
N MET A 139 28.10 2.75 24.63
CA MET A 139 28.09 3.10 23.19
C MET A 139 28.29 1.91 22.24
N ASP A 140 28.83 0.79 22.72
CA ASP A 140 29.08 -0.42 21.92
C ASP A 140 27.81 -1.08 21.35
N ASN A 141 26.64 -0.79 21.93
CA ASN A 141 25.35 -1.41 21.55
C ASN A 141 24.38 -0.48 20.81
N TYR A 142 24.71 0.82 20.71
CA TYR A 142 23.74 1.84 20.22
C TYR A 142 24.37 2.88 19.30
N TYR A 143 24.96 2.43 18.20
CA TYR A 143 25.32 3.33 17.10
C TYR A 143 24.25 3.25 15.99
N HIS A 144 23.98 4.36 15.37
CA HIS A 144 23.18 4.37 14.15
C HIS A 144 24.06 4.15 12.92
N VAL A 145 23.43 3.74 11.84
CA VAL A 145 24.09 3.45 10.57
C VAL A 145 23.80 4.60 9.60
N ASP A 146 24.83 5.16 9.00
CA ASP A 146 24.70 6.19 7.98
C ASP A 146 24.12 5.63 6.68
N THR A 147 23.41 6.48 5.94
CA THR A 147 22.86 6.14 4.63
C THR A 147 23.93 6.19 3.52
N GLU A 148 25.01 6.94 3.74
CA GLU A 148 26.09 7.12 2.77
C GLU A 148 26.65 5.77 2.31
N ASP A 149 26.82 5.62 1.00
CA ASP A 149 27.29 4.40 0.33
C ASP A 149 26.42 3.14 0.51
N LYS A 150 25.31 3.18 1.23
CA LYS A 150 24.39 2.05 1.31
C LYS A 150 23.69 1.83 -0.03
N ILE A 151 23.37 0.58 -0.30
CA ILE A 151 22.67 0.18 -1.51
C ILE A 151 21.19 -0.06 -1.17
N LEU A 152 20.32 0.71 -1.81
CA LEU A 152 18.88 0.48 -1.79
C LEU A 152 18.47 -0.36 -2.99
N GLY A 153 18.02 -1.59 -2.76
CA GLY A 153 17.36 -2.43 -3.75
C GLY A 153 15.88 -2.06 -3.86
N ILE A 154 15.34 -1.90 -5.07
CA ILE A 154 13.93 -1.55 -5.30
C ILE A 154 13.26 -2.61 -6.17
N LEU A 155 12.18 -3.23 -5.66
CA LEU A 155 11.28 -4.07 -6.42
C LEU A 155 10.01 -3.30 -6.77
N GLY A 156 9.81 -3.02 -8.07
CA GLY A 156 8.69 -2.18 -8.54
C GLY A 156 9.10 -0.72 -8.74
N TYR A 157 9.47 -0.36 -9.96
CA TYR A 157 10.00 0.96 -10.32
C TYR A 157 8.94 1.80 -11.08
N GLY A 158 7.73 1.88 -10.47
CA GLY A 158 6.68 2.82 -10.87
C GLY A 158 6.85 4.18 -10.17
N ASN A 159 5.78 5.01 -10.16
CA ASN A 159 5.83 6.36 -9.57
C ASN A 159 6.38 6.39 -8.13
N ILE A 160 5.98 5.42 -7.29
CA ILE A 160 6.46 5.34 -5.91
C ILE A 160 7.94 4.94 -5.86
N GLY A 161 8.30 3.84 -6.54
CA GLY A 161 9.69 3.36 -6.54
C GLY A 161 10.68 4.38 -7.10
N GLN A 162 10.31 5.11 -8.15
CA GLN A 162 11.12 6.20 -8.70
C GLN A 162 11.29 7.34 -7.70
N LYS A 163 10.21 7.71 -6.98
CA LYS A 163 10.28 8.79 -5.99
C LYS A 163 11.08 8.37 -4.75
N VAL A 164 11.02 7.11 -4.36
CA VAL A 164 11.86 6.56 -3.28
C VAL A 164 13.33 6.55 -3.69
N ALA A 165 13.64 6.18 -4.94
CA ALA A 165 15.00 6.24 -5.48
C ALA A 165 15.57 7.67 -5.42
N GLU A 166 14.81 8.66 -5.91
CA GLU A 166 15.19 10.09 -5.85
C GLU A 166 15.53 10.54 -4.43
N TYR A 167 14.70 10.17 -3.45
CA TYR A 167 14.96 10.50 -2.06
C TYR A 167 16.19 9.78 -1.52
N ALA A 168 16.35 8.48 -1.78
CA ALA A 168 17.49 7.71 -1.32
C ALA A 168 18.82 8.24 -1.88
N GLU A 169 18.86 8.59 -3.15
CA GLU A 169 20.02 9.22 -3.79
C GLU A 169 20.38 10.57 -3.14
N SER A 170 19.35 11.36 -2.76
CA SER A 170 19.55 12.62 -2.02
C SER A 170 20.17 12.41 -0.62
N PHE A 171 20.02 11.21 -0.06
CA PHE A 171 20.67 10.78 1.19
C PHE A 171 22.01 10.07 0.97
N GLY A 172 22.61 10.14 -0.23
CA GLY A 172 23.92 9.55 -0.54
C GLY A 172 23.90 8.04 -0.78
N MET A 173 22.71 7.43 -0.94
CA MET A 173 22.57 5.99 -1.23
C MET A 173 22.80 5.70 -2.72
N LYS A 174 23.20 4.46 -3.01
CA LYS A 174 23.21 3.89 -4.37
C LYS A 174 21.92 3.09 -4.58
N VAL A 175 21.31 3.21 -5.75
CA VAL A 175 20.04 2.53 -6.07
C VAL A 175 20.26 1.40 -7.07
N MET A 176 19.69 0.23 -6.78
CA MET A 176 19.63 -0.92 -7.69
C MET A 176 18.17 -1.32 -7.89
N VAL A 177 17.68 -1.30 -9.13
CA VAL A 177 16.31 -1.68 -9.46
C VAL A 177 16.26 -3.15 -9.86
N ALA A 178 15.45 -3.94 -9.15
CA ALA A 178 15.29 -5.37 -9.40
C ALA A 178 14.27 -5.65 -10.52
N LYS A 179 14.57 -6.62 -11.39
CA LYS A 179 13.60 -7.25 -12.28
C LYS A 179 12.65 -8.14 -11.47
N ILE A 180 11.37 -8.15 -11.84
CA ILE A 180 10.43 -9.18 -11.39
C ILE A 180 10.66 -10.41 -12.29
N PRO A 181 11.04 -11.57 -11.73
CA PRO A 181 11.25 -12.78 -12.51
C PRO A 181 10.02 -13.14 -13.36
N GLY A 182 10.23 -13.52 -14.61
CA GLY A 182 9.14 -13.87 -15.54
C GLY A 182 8.38 -12.69 -16.17
N ARG A 183 8.58 -11.47 -15.69
CA ARG A 183 7.97 -10.29 -16.29
C ARG A 183 8.72 -9.85 -17.55
N LYS A 184 7.98 -9.63 -18.64
CA LYS A 184 8.53 -8.98 -19.86
C LYS A 184 8.53 -7.47 -19.66
N TYR A 185 9.66 -6.83 -19.95
CA TYR A 185 9.82 -5.37 -19.96
C TYR A 185 9.87 -4.90 -21.42
N THR A 186 9.07 -3.89 -21.75
CA THR A 186 8.98 -3.33 -23.12
C THR A 186 9.77 -2.03 -23.26
N ASP A 187 10.16 -1.45 -22.13
CA ASP A 187 11.03 -0.28 -22.07
C ASP A 187 12.49 -0.75 -22.15
N ASN A 188 13.30 -0.11 -22.97
CA ASN A 188 14.74 -0.35 -23.07
C ASN A 188 15.52 0.11 -21.83
N SER A 189 14.90 0.03 -20.64
CA SER A 189 15.54 0.38 -19.37
C SER A 189 16.47 -0.77 -18.94
N ASP A 190 17.59 -0.91 -19.63
CA ASP A 190 18.66 -1.90 -19.38
C ASP A 190 19.35 -1.75 -18.00
N ASN A 191 18.88 -0.81 -17.18
CA ASN A 191 19.43 -0.54 -15.85
C ASN A 191 18.78 -1.36 -14.73
N ARG A 192 18.01 -2.41 -15.05
CA ARG A 192 17.47 -3.32 -14.04
C ARG A 192 18.36 -4.56 -13.91
N TYR A 193 18.64 -4.92 -12.66
CA TYR A 193 19.44 -6.09 -12.27
C TYR A 193 18.54 -7.30 -12.00
N ASP A 194 19.11 -8.48 -12.03
CA ASP A 194 18.39 -9.67 -11.61
C ASP A 194 18.06 -9.58 -10.11
N LEU A 195 16.88 -10.09 -9.72
CA LEU A 195 16.39 -9.97 -8.34
C LEU A 195 17.38 -10.52 -7.33
N ASP A 196 17.93 -11.71 -7.58
CA ASP A 196 18.85 -12.37 -6.66
C ASP A 196 20.17 -11.57 -6.52
N GLU A 197 20.67 -10.98 -7.61
CA GLU A 197 21.82 -10.09 -7.58
C GLU A 197 21.58 -8.85 -6.71
N VAL A 198 20.37 -8.25 -6.82
CA VAL A 198 20.00 -7.10 -5.99
C VAL A 198 19.94 -7.49 -4.52
N LEU A 199 19.33 -8.63 -4.20
CA LEU A 199 19.20 -9.13 -2.83
C LEU A 199 20.56 -9.39 -2.17
N GLU A 200 21.52 -9.95 -2.92
CA GLU A 200 22.88 -10.20 -2.42
C GLU A 200 23.66 -8.91 -2.12
N LYS A 201 23.43 -7.86 -2.91
CA LYS A 201 24.23 -6.62 -2.83
C LYS A 201 23.60 -5.53 -1.96
N CYS A 202 22.26 -5.48 -1.85
CA CYS A 202 21.60 -4.38 -1.15
C CYS A 202 21.76 -4.46 0.37
N ASP A 203 21.73 -3.28 1.00
CA ASP A 203 21.68 -3.13 2.45
C ASP A 203 20.22 -2.98 2.91
N ILE A 204 19.39 -2.32 2.09
CA ILE A 204 17.95 -2.17 2.29
C ILE A 204 17.24 -2.62 1.02
N PHE A 205 16.19 -3.40 1.16
CA PHE A 205 15.36 -3.85 0.04
C PHE A 205 13.93 -3.34 0.20
N SER A 206 13.48 -2.50 -0.74
CA SER A 206 12.18 -1.83 -0.68
C SER A 206 11.22 -2.32 -1.76
N ILE A 207 10.00 -2.70 -1.36
CA ILE A 207 9.00 -3.32 -2.22
C ILE A 207 7.88 -2.33 -2.53
N HIS A 208 7.69 -2.03 -3.82
CA HIS A 208 6.67 -1.16 -4.39
C HIS A 208 5.96 -1.80 -5.58
N ALA A 209 6.15 -3.11 -5.77
CA ALA A 209 5.51 -3.87 -6.83
C ALA A 209 4.03 -4.15 -6.53
N PRO A 210 3.16 -4.30 -7.54
CA PRO A 210 1.83 -4.84 -7.36
C PRO A 210 1.85 -6.33 -7.03
N LEU A 211 0.81 -6.81 -6.35
CA LEU A 211 0.59 -8.24 -6.15
C LEU A 211 0.05 -8.86 -7.45
N THR A 212 0.76 -9.84 -7.94
CA THR A 212 0.42 -10.66 -9.12
C THR A 212 0.88 -12.09 -8.88
N ASP A 213 0.54 -13.04 -9.75
CA ASP A 213 1.06 -14.42 -9.67
C ASP A 213 2.60 -14.47 -9.70
N LEU A 214 3.25 -13.50 -10.36
CA LEU A 214 4.71 -13.42 -10.41
C LEU A 214 5.34 -12.85 -9.14
N THR A 215 4.59 -12.12 -8.34
CA THR A 215 5.10 -11.43 -7.15
C THR A 215 4.61 -12.02 -5.84
N LYS A 216 3.61 -12.90 -5.87
CA LYS A 216 3.15 -13.62 -4.68
C LYS A 216 4.25 -14.52 -4.13
N ASP A 217 4.50 -14.45 -2.82
CA ASP A 217 5.55 -15.19 -2.11
C ASP A 217 6.94 -15.07 -2.78
N LEU A 218 7.13 -13.99 -3.52
CA LEU A 218 8.39 -13.77 -4.26
C LEU A 218 9.58 -13.62 -3.31
N ILE A 219 9.39 -12.97 -2.18
CA ILE A 219 10.41 -12.83 -1.13
C ILE A 219 10.14 -13.88 -0.07
N ASN A 220 10.83 -15.00 -0.19
CA ASN A 220 10.74 -16.17 0.66
C ASN A 220 12.07 -16.41 1.39
N LEU A 221 12.14 -17.44 2.23
CA LEU A 221 13.31 -17.74 3.06
C LEU A 221 14.59 -17.96 2.23
N ASP A 222 14.49 -18.64 1.08
CA ASP A 222 15.66 -18.91 0.26
C ASP A 222 16.25 -17.63 -0.33
N ARG A 223 15.41 -16.66 -0.68
CA ARG A 223 15.86 -15.31 -1.09
C ARG A 223 16.37 -14.48 0.07
N MET A 224 15.74 -14.54 1.24
CA MET A 224 16.23 -13.85 2.43
C MET A 224 17.60 -14.36 2.86
N LYS A 225 17.89 -15.65 2.72
CA LYS A 225 19.22 -16.23 2.98
C LYS A 225 20.33 -15.71 2.06
N LYS A 226 19.99 -15.16 0.89
CA LYS A 226 20.96 -14.54 -0.02
C LYS A 226 21.31 -13.13 0.39
N MET A 227 20.49 -12.49 1.22
CA MET A 227 20.70 -11.12 1.67
C MET A 227 21.83 -11.04 2.70
N LYS A 228 22.37 -9.84 2.87
CA LYS A 228 23.31 -9.56 3.97
C LYS A 228 22.61 -9.80 5.31
N LYS A 229 23.33 -10.31 6.30
CA LYS A 229 22.81 -10.46 7.67
C LYS A 229 22.35 -9.11 8.28
N SER A 230 22.94 -8.00 7.86
CA SER A 230 22.54 -6.65 8.23
C SER A 230 21.40 -6.07 7.39
N ALA A 231 20.89 -6.82 6.43
CA ALA A 231 19.88 -6.31 5.50
C ALA A 231 18.55 -6.00 6.18
N ILE A 232 17.88 -4.99 5.64
CA ILE A 232 16.55 -4.52 6.07
C ILE A 232 15.58 -4.69 4.92
N ILE A 233 14.37 -5.22 5.19
CA ILE A 233 13.28 -5.31 4.21
C ILE A 233 12.22 -4.27 4.54
N LEU A 234 11.80 -3.50 3.53
CA LEU A 234 10.69 -2.55 3.61
C LEU A 234 9.57 -2.99 2.65
N ASN A 235 8.35 -3.17 3.15
CA ASN A 235 7.22 -3.53 2.29
C ASN A 235 6.08 -2.50 2.41
N LEU A 236 5.96 -1.66 1.39
CA LEU A 236 4.86 -0.71 1.22
C LEU A 236 4.07 -0.99 -0.08
N GLY A 237 4.21 -2.22 -0.61
CA GLY A 237 3.47 -2.72 -1.75
C GLY A 237 2.22 -3.50 -1.34
N ARG A 238 2.35 -4.81 -1.17
CA ARG A 238 1.29 -5.72 -0.71
C ARG A 238 1.88 -6.80 0.19
N GLY A 239 1.20 -7.16 1.28
CA GLY A 239 1.65 -8.17 2.25
C GLY A 239 2.09 -9.48 1.59
N PRO A 240 1.25 -10.13 0.76
CA PRO A 240 1.57 -11.43 0.16
C PRO A 240 2.74 -11.46 -0.83
N ILE A 241 3.45 -10.36 -1.06
CA ILE A 241 4.71 -10.36 -1.84
C ILE A 241 5.84 -11.01 -1.03
N ILE A 242 5.75 -10.90 0.30
CA ILE A 242 6.63 -11.60 1.24
C ILE A 242 5.86 -12.79 1.80
N ASN A 243 6.51 -13.95 1.89
CA ASN A 243 5.99 -15.06 2.69
C ASN A 243 6.19 -14.73 4.17
N GLU A 244 5.10 -14.51 4.92
CA GLU A 244 5.16 -14.03 6.32
C GLU A 244 5.72 -15.07 7.29
N ASP A 245 5.50 -16.37 7.07
CA ASP A 245 6.08 -17.41 7.89
C ASP A 245 7.61 -17.46 7.72
N ASP A 246 8.08 -17.33 6.49
CA ASP A 246 9.48 -17.23 6.16
C ASP A 246 10.13 -15.96 6.72
N LEU A 247 9.42 -14.83 6.67
CA LEU A 247 9.87 -13.57 7.26
C LEU A 247 10.01 -13.70 8.77
N TYR A 248 9.01 -14.30 9.44
CA TYR A 248 9.10 -14.56 10.88
C TYR A 248 10.32 -15.41 11.21
N TYR A 249 10.54 -16.49 10.45
CA TYR A 249 11.69 -17.37 10.65
C TYR A 249 13.01 -16.62 10.44
N ALA A 250 13.10 -15.82 9.39
CA ALA A 250 14.31 -15.06 9.06
C ALA A 250 14.65 -14.01 10.11
N LEU A 251 13.66 -13.28 10.61
CA LEU A 251 13.84 -12.27 11.67
C LEU A 251 14.20 -12.90 13.01
N LYS A 252 13.48 -13.95 13.42
CA LYS A 252 13.73 -14.67 14.69
C LYS A 252 15.11 -15.29 14.76
N ASN A 253 15.62 -15.76 13.63
CA ASN A 253 16.94 -16.40 13.55
C ASN A 253 18.05 -15.44 13.09
N ASN A 254 17.79 -14.13 13.02
CA ASN A 254 18.74 -13.11 12.57
C ASN A 254 19.42 -13.45 11.22
N ILE A 255 18.65 -14.01 10.28
CA ILE A 255 19.08 -14.21 8.88
C ILE A 255 19.16 -12.84 8.19
N ILE A 256 18.23 -11.95 8.49
CA ILE A 256 18.25 -10.52 8.17
C ILE A 256 18.09 -9.71 9.45
N ALA A 257 18.48 -8.44 9.43
CA ALA A 257 18.51 -7.60 10.64
C ALA A 257 17.11 -7.19 11.10
N SER A 258 16.28 -6.67 10.20
CA SER A 258 14.93 -6.20 10.52
C SER A 258 14.03 -6.10 9.30
N ALA A 259 12.75 -5.88 9.53
CA ALA A 259 11.78 -5.54 8.49
C ALA A 259 10.81 -4.46 9.00
N ALA A 260 10.37 -3.59 8.07
CA ALA A 260 9.32 -2.61 8.34
C ALA A 260 8.25 -2.68 7.23
N THR A 261 6.98 -2.80 7.61
CA THR A 261 5.89 -2.97 6.66
C THR A 261 4.70 -2.05 6.97
N ASP A 262 4.05 -1.56 5.93
CA ASP A 262 2.75 -0.87 6.06
C ASP A 262 1.58 -1.81 5.70
N VAL A 263 1.89 -3.02 5.27
CA VAL A 263 0.91 -3.99 4.75
C VAL A 263 1.17 -5.39 5.30
N MET A 264 0.09 -6.17 5.48
CA MET A 264 0.13 -7.56 5.93
C MET A 264 -0.65 -8.46 4.95
N THR A 265 -0.40 -9.76 5.01
CA THR A 265 -1.14 -10.74 4.20
C THR A 265 -2.62 -10.79 4.60
N THR A 266 -2.89 -10.66 5.89
CA THR A 266 -4.24 -10.51 6.43
C THR A 266 -4.33 -9.16 7.13
N GLU A 267 -5.28 -8.32 6.72
CA GLU A 267 -5.52 -7.00 7.30
C GLU A 267 -6.97 -6.87 7.79
N PRO A 268 -7.19 -6.64 9.11
CA PRO A 268 -6.18 -6.55 10.18
C PRO A 268 -5.51 -7.90 10.46
N PRO A 269 -4.26 -7.89 10.96
CA PRO A 269 -3.56 -9.12 11.34
C PRO A 269 -4.31 -9.82 12.48
N LYS A 270 -4.23 -11.15 12.50
CA LYS A 270 -4.82 -11.94 13.57
C LYS A 270 -4.10 -11.70 14.91
N ASN A 271 -4.82 -11.90 16.03
CA ASN A 271 -4.27 -11.71 17.37
C ASN A 271 -3.07 -12.61 17.70
N ASP A 272 -2.92 -13.75 17.00
CA ASP A 272 -1.83 -14.71 17.15
C ASP A 272 -0.71 -14.53 16.10
N CYS A 273 -0.66 -13.39 15.42
CA CYS A 273 0.38 -13.09 14.45
C CYS A 273 1.75 -12.94 15.11
N LYS A 274 2.60 -13.95 14.94
CA LYS A 274 3.92 -14.05 15.57
C LYS A 274 4.89 -12.93 15.18
N LEU A 275 4.73 -12.33 14.02
CA LEU A 275 5.56 -11.19 13.59
C LEU A 275 5.43 -10.01 14.55
N LEU A 276 4.24 -9.79 15.12
CA LEU A 276 3.97 -8.68 16.05
C LEU A 276 4.69 -8.81 17.39
N GLU A 277 5.23 -9.99 17.70
CA GLU A 277 6.00 -10.25 18.92
C GLU A 277 7.48 -9.91 18.79
N LEU A 278 7.96 -9.62 17.57
CA LEU A 278 9.38 -9.44 17.30
C LEU A 278 9.82 -7.98 17.44
N ASP A 279 10.88 -7.76 18.19
CA ASP A 279 11.50 -6.43 18.43
C ASP A 279 12.14 -5.81 17.16
N ASN A 280 12.43 -6.62 16.15
CA ASN A 280 13.02 -6.22 14.88
C ASN A 280 12.01 -6.23 13.72
N PHE A 281 10.73 -6.14 14.04
CA PHE A 281 9.64 -5.98 13.10
C PHE A 281 8.82 -4.72 13.41
N THR A 282 8.80 -3.78 12.47
CA THR A 282 8.01 -2.54 12.55
C THR A 282 6.81 -2.64 11.62
N VAL A 283 5.62 -2.29 12.08
CA VAL A 283 4.39 -2.35 11.25
C VAL A 283 3.49 -1.16 11.49
N THR A 284 2.88 -0.65 10.40
CA THR A 284 1.80 0.34 10.44
C THR A 284 0.55 -0.19 9.74
N PRO A 285 -0.65 0.27 10.12
CA PRO A 285 -1.91 -0.36 9.71
C PRO A 285 -2.40 0.11 8.34
N HIS A 286 -1.57 -0.02 7.28
CA HIS A 286 -1.85 0.33 5.88
C HIS A 286 -2.30 1.79 5.73
N LEU A 287 -1.48 2.70 6.24
CA LEU A 287 -1.73 4.15 6.26
C LEU A 287 -0.75 4.97 5.41
N ALA A 288 0.20 4.34 4.72
CA ALA A 288 1.20 5.04 3.93
C ALA A 288 0.60 6.03 2.91
N TRP A 289 -0.58 5.71 2.38
CA TRP A 289 -1.31 6.54 1.42
C TRP A 289 -2.04 7.73 2.05
N LYS A 290 -2.27 7.74 3.38
CA LYS A 290 -3.23 8.58 4.09
C LYS A 290 -2.61 9.88 4.63
N SER A 291 -1.99 10.69 3.78
CA SER A 291 -1.63 12.07 4.14
C SER A 291 -2.74 13.04 3.74
N GLN A 292 -2.81 14.21 4.40
CA GLN A 292 -3.80 15.25 4.08
C GLN A 292 -3.78 15.59 2.58
N LYS A 293 -2.60 15.86 2.01
CA LYS A 293 -2.46 16.19 0.59
C LYS A 293 -2.80 15.04 -0.35
N SER A 294 -2.59 13.80 0.07
CA SER A 294 -3.01 12.63 -0.71
C SER A 294 -4.53 12.52 -0.73
N LEU A 295 -5.20 12.76 0.39
CA LEU A 295 -6.66 12.73 0.46
C LEU A 295 -7.31 13.87 -0.35
N GLU A 296 -6.74 15.08 -0.32
CA GLU A 296 -7.18 16.18 -1.19
C GLU A 296 -7.13 15.77 -2.68
N ARG A 297 -5.99 15.20 -3.12
CA ARG A 297 -5.84 14.69 -4.50
C ARG A 297 -6.78 13.53 -4.81
N LEU A 298 -6.97 12.63 -3.85
CA LEU A 298 -7.85 11.47 -4.00
C LEU A 298 -9.28 11.90 -4.28
N PHE A 299 -9.85 12.78 -3.45
CA PHE A 299 -11.25 13.19 -3.62
C PHE A 299 -11.46 14.07 -4.85
N ALA A 300 -10.51 14.93 -5.19
CA ALA A 300 -10.55 15.66 -6.46
C ALA A 300 -10.54 14.71 -7.68
N ALA A 301 -9.76 13.63 -7.63
CA ALA A 301 -9.73 12.65 -8.69
C ALA A 301 -11.00 11.77 -8.74
N ILE A 302 -11.58 11.43 -7.59
CA ILE A 302 -12.87 10.69 -7.53
C ILE A 302 -13.98 11.54 -8.13
N GLU A 303 -14.05 12.81 -7.79
CA GLU A 303 -14.99 13.76 -8.37
C GLU A 303 -14.81 13.87 -9.89
N ASN A 304 -13.56 13.98 -10.35
CA ASN A 304 -13.25 13.99 -11.77
C ASN A 304 -13.69 12.70 -12.48
N ASN A 305 -13.49 11.53 -11.85
CA ASN A 305 -13.96 10.26 -12.41
C ASN A 305 -15.50 10.23 -12.54
N LEU A 306 -16.22 10.79 -11.58
CA LEU A 306 -17.67 10.93 -11.66
C LEU A 306 -18.07 11.85 -12.83
N ASN A 307 -17.41 12.98 -13.01
CA ASN A 307 -17.66 13.89 -14.16
C ASN A 307 -17.39 13.19 -15.49
N LEU A 308 -16.25 12.49 -15.61
CA LEU A 308 -15.92 11.73 -16.83
C LEU A 308 -16.97 10.63 -17.12
N PHE A 309 -17.50 9.99 -16.09
CA PHE A 309 -18.59 9.02 -16.25
C PHE A 309 -19.86 9.69 -16.79
N LEU A 310 -20.28 10.82 -16.23
CA LEU A 310 -21.46 11.55 -16.69
C LEU A 310 -21.32 12.08 -18.13
N GLU A 311 -20.09 12.37 -18.55
CA GLU A 311 -19.77 12.78 -19.92
C GLU A 311 -19.58 11.59 -20.90
N ASN A 312 -19.76 10.34 -20.45
CA ASN A 312 -19.48 9.11 -21.19
C ASN A 312 -18.01 9.02 -21.70
N LYS A 313 -17.06 9.58 -20.93
CA LYS A 313 -15.62 9.59 -21.24
C LYS A 313 -14.79 8.71 -20.30
N LEU A 314 -15.40 8.15 -19.25
CA LEU A 314 -14.71 7.27 -18.33
C LEU A 314 -14.34 5.95 -19.01
N ILE A 315 -13.08 5.55 -18.86
CA ILE A 315 -12.62 4.20 -19.19
C ILE A 315 -12.38 3.47 -17.87
N GLY A 316 -13.28 2.60 -17.52
CA GLY A 316 -13.19 1.81 -16.29
C GLY A 316 -12.09 0.75 -16.34
N VAL A 317 -11.62 0.33 -15.16
CA VAL A 317 -10.57 -0.71 -15.04
C VAL A 317 -11.05 -2.08 -15.48
N GLU A 318 -12.34 -2.35 -15.46
CA GLU A 318 -13.00 -3.57 -15.95
C GLU A 318 -12.92 -3.72 -17.47
N SER A 319 -12.60 -2.63 -18.16
CA SER A 319 -12.49 -2.57 -19.63
C SER A 319 -11.05 -2.79 -20.12
N LYS A 320 -10.08 -2.80 -19.21
CA LYS A 320 -8.64 -3.00 -19.49
C LYS A 320 -8.26 -4.46 -19.34
#